data_52ee152b8a1ba47015f50178e0a923f4
#
_entry.id   52ee152b8a1ba47015f50178e0a923f4
#
_cell.length_a   1.000
_cell.length_b   1.000
_cell.length_c   1.000
_cell.angle_alpha   90.00
_cell.angle_beta   90.00
_cell.angle_gamma   90.00
#
_symmetry.space_group_name_H-M   'P 1'
#
loop_
_entity.id
_entity.type
_entity.pdbx_description
1 polymer ?
#
loop_
_entity_poly.entity_id
_entity_poly.type
_entity_poly.pdbx_seq_one_letter_code
_entity_poly.pdbx_strand_id
1 'polypeptide(L)'
;MSSEKFANPVVRWIDHRLPIFSMMEHEKYHYPVPKNLNYFWNFGVLAGLSLVIMIVTGIVLAMSYTAHVDHAFSSVERIMRDVNHGWLIRYIHMNTASFFFIVVYIHIFRGLYYGSYKAPRELLWMLGVVIFLLMMATAFMGYVLPWGQMSFWGATVITNLFSAVPFFGESIVTFLWGGFSVDNPTLNRFFSLHYLMPFLIAGVVVLHIIALHRFGSNNPIGIDAKGPQDTISFHPYYTLKDMVGIAAFLLLLAIAVFFFPNAMGHPDNYIPANAMQTPAHIVPEWYFLPFYAILRAVPDKLGGVLLMFSAILVLFVLPWLDRSPVRSARFRPLFRIFFWLLFIDGIALGYLGAMPAEGIYVVLSRIATAWYFLHFLVILPMLSVFETTKPLPKSISEPVLATAKGAA
;
A
#
# COMPACT_ATOMS: atom_id res chain seq x y z
N MET A 1 -8.76 -34.81 -2.95
CA MET A 1 -10.14 -34.27 -3.18
C MET A 1 -10.61 -34.79 -4.51
N SER A 2 -11.75 -35.48 -4.59
CA SER A 2 -12.15 -36.12 -5.85
C SER A 2 -12.87 -35.11 -6.73
N SER A 3 -12.41 -34.98 -7.96
CA SER A 3 -13.03 -34.17 -9.04
C SER A 3 -14.45 -34.68 -9.45
N GLU A 4 -14.86 -35.85 -8.92
CA GLU A 4 -16.17 -36.45 -9.15
C GLU A 4 -17.36 -35.63 -8.66
N LYS A 5 -17.11 -34.63 -7.79
CA LYS A 5 -18.17 -33.76 -7.26
C LYS A 5 -18.84 -32.84 -8.29
N PHE A 6 -18.17 -32.54 -9.38
CA PHE A 6 -18.70 -31.58 -10.35
C PHE A 6 -19.59 -32.27 -11.39
N ALA A 7 -20.83 -31.81 -11.50
CA ALA A 7 -21.79 -32.35 -12.49
C ALA A 7 -21.35 -32.04 -13.94
N ASN A 8 -20.73 -30.89 -14.20
CA ASN A 8 -20.26 -30.49 -15.51
C ASN A 8 -19.01 -31.29 -15.92
N PRO A 9 -19.05 -32.03 -17.05
CA PRO A 9 -17.95 -32.89 -17.50
C PRO A 9 -16.68 -32.11 -17.85
N VAL A 10 -16.79 -30.87 -18.37
CA VAL A 10 -15.65 -30.00 -18.70
C VAL A 10 -14.97 -29.55 -17.41
N VAL A 11 -15.72 -29.07 -16.40
CA VAL A 11 -15.21 -28.69 -15.11
C VAL A 11 -14.48 -29.85 -14.44
N ARG A 12 -15.09 -31.04 -14.46
CA ARG A 12 -14.50 -32.30 -13.94
C ARG A 12 -13.20 -32.66 -14.66
N TRP A 13 -13.17 -32.55 -15.98
CA TRP A 13 -12.00 -32.86 -16.80
C TRP A 13 -10.83 -31.92 -16.49
N ILE A 14 -11.11 -30.59 -16.33
CA ILE A 14 -10.10 -29.59 -15.93
C ILE A 14 -9.61 -29.87 -14.50
N ASP A 15 -10.55 -30.03 -13.57
CA ASP A 15 -10.23 -30.15 -12.15
C ASP A 15 -9.43 -31.42 -11.82
N HIS A 16 -9.66 -32.51 -12.57
CA HIS A 16 -8.87 -33.74 -12.45
C HIS A 16 -7.38 -33.52 -12.82
N ARG A 17 -7.08 -32.57 -13.72
CA ARG A 17 -5.72 -32.27 -14.21
C ARG A 17 -5.08 -31.10 -13.48
N LEU A 18 -5.87 -30.13 -13.13
CA LEU A 18 -5.49 -28.92 -12.41
C LEU A 18 -6.63 -28.58 -11.43
N PRO A 19 -6.49 -28.90 -10.13
CA PRO A 19 -7.59 -28.89 -9.15
C PRO A 19 -7.99 -27.47 -8.71
N ILE A 20 -8.23 -26.57 -9.66
CA ILE A 20 -8.60 -25.18 -9.42
C ILE A 20 -9.96 -25.09 -8.73
N PHE A 21 -10.95 -25.79 -9.26
CA PHE A 21 -12.34 -25.69 -8.76
C PHE A 21 -12.48 -26.35 -7.40
N SER A 22 -11.85 -27.50 -7.17
CA SER A 22 -11.79 -28.14 -5.84
C SER A 22 -11.08 -27.27 -4.81
N MET A 23 -9.99 -26.61 -5.20
CA MET A 23 -9.25 -25.70 -4.33
C MET A 23 -10.09 -24.46 -4.02
N MET A 24 -10.70 -23.83 -5.03
CA MET A 24 -11.59 -22.68 -4.84
C MET A 24 -12.81 -23.00 -3.96
N GLU A 25 -13.41 -24.17 -4.16
CA GLU A 25 -14.51 -24.64 -3.32
C GLU A 25 -14.07 -24.79 -1.86
N HIS A 26 -12.93 -25.45 -1.64
CA HIS A 26 -12.36 -25.60 -0.30
C HIS A 26 -12.10 -24.27 0.37
N GLU A 27 -11.39 -23.35 -0.30
CA GLU A 27 -11.05 -22.03 0.24
C GLU A 27 -12.30 -21.17 0.48
N LYS A 28 -13.33 -21.32 -0.35
CA LYS A 28 -14.56 -20.55 -0.22
C LYS A 28 -15.48 -21.07 0.90
N TYR A 29 -15.71 -22.37 0.96
CA TYR A 29 -16.73 -22.97 1.84
C TYR A 29 -16.19 -23.60 3.12
N HIS A 30 -14.94 -24.07 3.10
CA HIS A 30 -14.35 -24.83 4.21
C HIS A 30 -13.22 -24.09 4.94
N TYR A 31 -12.74 -22.96 4.38
CA TYR A 31 -11.69 -22.18 5.05
C TYR A 31 -12.26 -21.50 6.34
N PRO A 32 -11.72 -21.86 7.51
CA PRO A 32 -12.20 -21.32 8.77
C PRO A 32 -11.64 -19.93 9.01
N VAL A 33 -12.51 -18.98 9.29
CA VAL A 33 -12.15 -17.58 9.57
C VAL A 33 -12.59 -17.20 10.96
N PRO A 34 -11.79 -16.44 11.75
CA PRO A 34 -12.22 -15.94 13.05
C PRO A 34 -13.53 -15.16 12.96
N LYS A 35 -14.51 -15.52 13.76
CA LYS A 35 -15.88 -14.95 13.67
C LYS A 35 -15.99 -13.48 14.11
N ASN A 36 -14.94 -12.94 14.75
CA ASN A 36 -14.91 -11.59 15.32
C ASN A 36 -14.21 -10.54 14.41
N LEU A 37 -13.91 -10.86 13.13
CA LEU A 37 -13.33 -9.88 12.22
C LEU A 37 -14.29 -8.71 11.98
N ASN A 38 -13.75 -7.47 12.03
CA ASN A 38 -14.49 -6.26 11.73
C ASN A 38 -14.18 -5.76 10.29
N TYR A 39 -14.74 -4.63 9.88
CA TYR A 39 -14.55 -4.08 8.53
C TYR A 39 -13.11 -3.66 8.20
N PHE A 40 -12.22 -3.48 9.17
CA PHE A 40 -10.79 -3.24 8.89
C PHE A 40 -10.10 -4.44 8.20
N TRP A 41 -10.70 -5.64 8.26
CA TRP A 41 -10.19 -6.80 7.51
C TRP A 41 -10.53 -6.77 6.03
N ASN A 42 -11.51 -5.96 5.60
CA ASN A 42 -11.86 -5.80 4.19
C ASN A 42 -10.77 -5.07 3.38
N PHE A 43 -9.88 -4.30 4.04
CA PHE A 43 -8.84 -3.53 3.36
C PHE A 43 -7.82 -4.38 2.58
N GLY A 44 -7.70 -5.67 2.88
CA GLY A 44 -6.93 -6.60 2.05
C GLY A 44 -7.59 -6.90 0.70
N VAL A 45 -8.89 -7.20 0.71
CA VAL A 45 -9.65 -7.45 -0.52
C VAL A 45 -9.81 -6.18 -1.37
N LEU A 46 -9.98 -5.02 -0.71
CA LEU A 46 -10.03 -3.72 -1.39
C LEU A 46 -8.71 -3.37 -2.08
N ALA A 47 -7.57 -3.71 -1.47
CA ALA A 47 -6.25 -3.57 -2.09
C ALA A 47 -6.12 -4.47 -3.32
N GLY A 48 -6.57 -5.73 -3.24
CA GLY A 48 -6.61 -6.65 -4.38
C GLY A 48 -7.51 -6.14 -5.52
N LEU A 49 -8.70 -5.62 -5.18
CA LEU A 49 -9.61 -5.00 -6.15
C LEU A 49 -8.95 -3.78 -6.84
N SER A 50 -8.30 -2.92 -6.06
CA SER A 50 -7.59 -1.75 -6.59
C SER A 50 -6.50 -2.17 -7.57
N LEU A 51 -5.71 -3.20 -7.25
CA LEU A 51 -4.69 -3.74 -8.15
C LEU A 51 -5.29 -4.23 -9.47
N VAL A 52 -6.42 -4.94 -9.42
CA VAL A 52 -7.11 -5.40 -10.63
C VAL A 52 -7.60 -4.22 -11.48
N ILE A 53 -8.23 -3.22 -10.86
CA ILE A 53 -8.68 -2.01 -11.57
C ILE A 53 -7.49 -1.30 -12.22
N MET A 54 -6.37 -1.14 -11.49
CA MET A 54 -5.16 -0.50 -12.00
C MET A 54 -4.57 -1.25 -13.19
N ILE A 55 -4.48 -2.57 -13.14
CA ILE A 55 -3.96 -3.38 -14.25
C ILE A 55 -4.87 -3.26 -15.49
N VAL A 56 -6.17 -3.46 -15.31
CA VAL A 56 -7.12 -3.42 -16.43
C VAL A 56 -7.14 -2.04 -17.09
N THR A 57 -7.29 -0.98 -16.31
CA THR A 57 -7.31 0.38 -16.85
C THR A 57 -5.97 0.78 -17.45
N GLY A 58 -4.84 0.35 -16.86
CA GLY A 58 -3.50 0.60 -17.37
C GLY A 58 -3.24 -0.06 -18.72
N ILE A 59 -3.68 -1.31 -18.91
CA ILE A 59 -3.60 -2.02 -20.21
C ILE A 59 -4.40 -1.24 -21.28
N VAL A 60 -5.62 -0.81 -20.96
CA VAL A 60 -6.46 -0.05 -21.90
C VAL A 60 -5.83 1.29 -22.24
N LEU A 61 -5.28 2.03 -21.27
CA LEU A 61 -4.57 3.30 -21.51
C LEU A 61 -3.34 3.10 -22.39
N ALA A 62 -2.56 2.04 -22.16
CA ALA A 62 -1.36 1.73 -22.94
C ALA A 62 -1.64 1.51 -24.43
N MET A 63 -2.86 1.08 -24.80
CA MET A 63 -3.27 0.92 -26.22
C MET A 63 -3.31 2.24 -27.00
N SER A 64 -3.45 3.38 -26.29
CA SER A 64 -3.58 4.70 -26.91
C SER A 64 -2.48 5.69 -26.49
N TYR A 65 -1.62 5.31 -25.54
CA TYR A 65 -0.51 6.11 -25.05
C TYR A 65 0.73 5.92 -25.93
N THR A 66 1.50 7.02 -26.13
CA THR A 66 2.75 7.00 -26.88
C THR A 66 3.91 7.40 -25.96
N ALA A 67 4.80 6.46 -25.66
CA ALA A 67 5.96 6.67 -24.78
C ALA A 67 7.11 7.38 -25.53
N HIS A 68 6.91 8.65 -25.88
CA HIS A 68 7.92 9.50 -26.54
C HIS A 68 7.78 10.94 -26.02
N VAL A 69 8.88 11.62 -25.75
CA VAL A 69 8.87 12.96 -25.11
C VAL A 69 8.06 13.98 -25.89
N ASP A 70 8.06 13.91 -27.23
CA ASP A 70 7.29 14.82 -28.08
C ASP A 70 5.79 14.47 -28.16
N HIS A 71 5.42 13.25 -27.75
CA HIS A 71 4.07 12.72 -27.97
C HIS A 71 3.36 12.28 -26.68
N ALA A 72 4.07 12.06 -25.58
CA ALA A 72 3.50 11.53 -24.37
C ALA A 72 2.35 12.42 -23.82
N PHE A 73 2.61 13.70 -23.63
CA PHE A 73 1.62 14.65 -23.16
C PHE A 73 0.42 14.75 -24.11
N SER A 74 0.67 14.96 -25.41
CA SER A 74 -0.40 15.04 -26.41
C SER A 74 -1.19 13.74 -26.57
N SER A 75 -0.56 12.57 -26.39
CA SER A 75 -1.27 11.29 -26.40
C SER A 75 -2.24 11.15 -25.21
N VAL A 76 -1.86 11.66 -24.02
CA VAL A 76 -2.75 11.72 -22.86
C VAL A 76 -3.91 12.68 -23.11
N GLU A 77 -3.66 13.87 -23.68
CA GLU A 77 -4.70 14.82 -24.08
C GLU A 77 -5.67 14.19 -25.10
N ARG A 78 -5.16 13.48 -26.10
CA ARG A 78 -5.96 12.72 -27.07
C ARG A 78 -6.81 11.65 -26.39
N ILE A 79 -6.27 10.90 -25.42
CA ILE A 79 -7.06 9.95 -24.62
C ILE A 79 -8.20 10.66 -23.90
N MET A 80 -7.93 11.82 -23.34
CA MET A 80 -8.93 12.58 -22.58
C MET A 80 -10.05 13.18 -23.44
N ARG A 81 -9.76 13.56 -24.69
CA ARG A 81 -10.67 14.35 -25.54
C ARG A 81 -11.28 13.56 -26.71
N ASP A 82 -10.47 12.73 -27.38
CA ASP A 82 -10.83 12.17 -28.66
C ASP A 82 -11.16 10.67 -28.57
N VAL A 83 -10.58 9.95 -27.62
CA VAL A 83 -10.87 8.52 -27.42
C VAL A 83 -12.20 8.36 -26.70
N ASN A 84 -13.10 7.58 -27.27
CA ASN A 84 -14.42 7.34 -26.68
C ASN A 84 -14.28 6.73 -25.27
N HIS A 85 -14.85 7.41 -24.26
CA HIS A 85 -14.71 7.10 -22.82
C HIS A 85 -13.26 7.10 -22.28
N GLY A 86 -12.28 7.60 -23.03
CA GLY A 86 -10.87 7.64 -22.61
C GLY A 86 -10.67 8.47 -21.33
N TRP A 87 -11.38 9.58 -21.18
CA TRP A 87 -11.38 10.40 -19.97
C TRP A 87 -11.80 9.59 -18.74
N LEU A 88 -12.80 8.72 -18.86
CA LEU A 88 -13.29 7.89 -17.77
C LEU A 88 -12.24 6.88 -17.33
N ILE A 89 -11.65 6.15 -18.29
CA ILE A 89 -10.60 5.16 -17.99
C ILE A 89 -9.39 5.83 -17.36
N ARG A 90 -8.97 6.98 -17.88
CA ARG A 90 -7.84 7.73 -17.31
C ARG A 90 -8.13 8.22 -15.90
N TYR A 91 -9.31 8.78 -15.63
CA TYR A 91 -9.68 9.21 -14.29
C TYR A 91 -9.86 8.05 -13.30
N ILE A 92 -10.41 6.92 -13.76
CA ILE A 92 -10.44 5.71 -12.92
C ILE A 92 -9.01 5.31 -12.56
N HIS A 93 -8.09 5.24 -13.51
CA HIS A 93 -6.70 4.86 -13.28
C HIS A 93 -6.02 5.82 -12.27
N MET A 94 -6.06 7.11 -12.52
CA MET A 94 -5.42 8.12 -11.68
C MET A 94 -5.98 8.16 -10.26
N ASN A 95 -7.31 8.16 -10.11
CA ASN A 95 -7.93 8.21 -8.80
C ASN A 95 -7.80 6.89 -8.04
N THR A 96 -7.89 5.75 -8.74
CA THR A 96 -7.67 4.45 -8.09
C THR A 96 -6.24 4.34 -7.53
N ALA A 97 -5.22 4.96 -8.14
CA ALA A 97 -3.88 5.00 -7.57
C ALA A 97 -3.87 5.61 -6.16
N SER A 98 -4.51 6.78 -5.98
CA SER A 98 -4.67 7.40 -4.66
C SER A 98 -5.49 6.55 -3.70
N PHE A 99 -6.62 6.00 -4.15
CA PHE A 99 -7.46 5.12 -3.33
C PHE A 99 -6.71 3.84 -2.91
N PHE A 100 -5.87 3.30 -3.79
CA PHE A 100 -5.04 2.14 -3.47
C PHE A 100 -4.08 2.44 -2.32
N PHE A 101 -3.40 3.60 -2.33
CA PHE A 101 -2.56 4.02 -1.21
C PHE A 101 -3.36 4.24 0.07
N ILE A 102 -4.55 4.87 0.03
CA ILE A 102 -5.43 5.00 1.21
C ILE A 102 -5.73 3.62 1.80
N VAL A 103 -6.17 2.69 0.95
CA VAL A 103 -6.50 1.32 1.36
C VAL A 103 -5.30 0.60 1.97
N VAL A 104 -4.12 0.71 1.35
CA VAL A 104 -2.90 0.03 1.83
C VAL A 104 -2.39 0.68 3.12
N TYR A 105 -2.44 1.99 3.28
CA TYR A 105 -2.10 2.63 4.55
C TYR A 105 -3.00 2.17 5.69
N ILE A 106 -4.32 2.12 5.47
CA ILE A 106 -5.26 1.59 6.48
C ILE A 106 -4.96 0.11 6.76
N HIS A 107 -4.62 -0.68 5.74
CA HIS A 107 -4.23 -2.08 5.89
C HIS A 107 -2.95 -2.25 6.73
N ILE A 108 -1.94 -1.41 6.53
CA ILE A 108 -0.71 -1.38 7.32
C ILE A 108 -1.01 -0.97 8.76
N PHE A 109 -1.72 0.16 8.98
CA PHE A 109 -2.06 0.64 10.33
C PHE A 109 -2.94 -0.36 11.09
N ARG A 110 -3.86 -1.04 10.40
CA ARG A 110 -4.61 -2.16 10.98
C ARG A 110 -3.67 -3.29 11.43
N GLY A 111 -2.69 -3.63 10.58
CA GLY A 111 -1.66 -4.61 10.91
C GLY A 111 -0.86 -4.23 12.15
N LEU A 112 -0.46 -2.95 12.26
CA LEU A 112 0.25 -2.39 13.41
C LEU A 112 -0.62 -2.44 14.68
N TYR A 113 -1.85 -1.94 14.63
CA TYR A 113 -2.73 -1.86 15.78
C TYR A 113 -3.08 -3.22 16.39
N TYR A 114 -3.34 -4.21 15.55
CA TYR A 114 -3.73 -5.55 15.99
C TYR A 114 -2.56 -6.54 16.08
N GLY A 115 -1.32 -6.10 15.81
CA GLY A 115 -0.12 -6.94 15.89
C GLY A 115 -0.10 -8.08 14.87
N SER A 116 -0.60 -7.82 13.65
CA SER A 116 -0.68 -8.83 12.59
C SER A 116 0.69 -9.21 11.98
N TYR A 117 1.75 -8.49 12.35
CA TYR A 117 3.14 -8.74 11.96
C TYR A 117 3.86 -9.73 12.88
N LYS A 118 3.27 -10.08 14.02
CA LYS A 118 3.90 -10.97 15.02
C LYS A 118 3.79 -12.44 14.63
N ALA A 119 4.64 -13.25 15.25
CA ALA A 119 4.69 -14.69 15.06
C ALA A 119 3.28 -15.33 15.04
N PRO A 120 3.03 -16.26 14.10
CA PRO A 120 3.90 -16.80 13.04
C PRO A 120 3.72 -16.11 11.68
N ARG A 121 3.37 -14.79 11.65
CA ARG A 121 2.99 -14.05 10.43
C ARG A 121 4.07 -13.06 9.96
N GLU A 122 5.32 -13.24 10.39
CA GLU A 122 6.45 -12.37 10.05
C GLU A 122 6.68 -12.31 8.53
N LEU A 123 6.73 -13.48 7.88
CA LEU A 123 6.91 -13.56 6.43
C LEU A 123 5.75 -12.92 5.67
N LEU A 124 4.51 -13.12 6.15
CA LEU A 124 3.34 -12.46 5.60
C LEU A 124 3.48 -10.93 5.62
N TRP A 125 3.96 -10.38 6.74
CA TRP A 125 4.22 -8.95 6.89
C TRP A 125 5.35 -8.47 5.96
N MET A 126 6.47 -9.19 5.91
CA MET A 126 7.60 -8.84 5.04
C MET A 126 7.21 -8.82 3.56
N LEU A 127 6.43 -9.81 3.09
CA LEU A 127 5.87 -9.80 1.74
C LEU A 127 4.98 -8.57 1.50
N GLY A 128 4.21 -8.15 2.50
CA GLY A 128 3.44 -6.89 2.46
C GLY A 128 4.33 -5.66 2.28
N VAL A 129 5.48 -5.59 2.97
CA VAL A 129 6.44 -4.48 2.80
C VAL A 129 7.08 -4.50 1.42
N VAL A 130 7.39 -5.69 0.86
CA VAL A 130 7.86 -5.82 -0.54
C VAL A 130 6.80 -5.30 -1.52
N ILE A 131 5.53 -5.69 -1.35
CA ILE A 131 4.43 -5.19 -2.18
C ILE A 131 4.35 -3.66 -2.09
N PHE A 132 4.45 -3.10 -0.89
CA PHE A 132 4.40 -1.65 -0.69
C PHE A 132 5.55 -0.92 -1.42
N LEU A 133 6.78 -1.43 -1.35
CA LEU A 133 7.93 -0.88 -2.10
C LEU A 133 7.71 -0.95 -3.62
N LEU A 134 7.26 -2.09 -4.13
CA LEU A 134 6.95 -2.26 -5.56
C LEU A 134 5.81 -1.33 -6.00
N MET A 135 4.80 -1.14 -5.15
CA MET A 135 3.69 -0.23 -5.39
C MET A 135 4.17 1.23 -5.45
N MET A 136 5.04 1.66 -4.54
CA MET A 136 5.66 3.00 -4.56
C MET A 136 6.45 3.21 -5.85
N ALA A 137 7.30 2.26 -6.24
CA ALA A 137 8.07 2.34 -7.48
C ALA A 137 7.16 2.41 -8.72
N THR A 138 6.11 1.58 -8.75
CA THR A 138 5.13 1.56 -9.84
C THR A 138 4.42 2.91 -9.96
N ALA A 139 3.92 3.46 -8.85
CA ALA A 139 3.22 4.73 -8.84
C ALA A 139 4.11 5.90 -9.27
N PHE A 140 5.35 5.95 -8.78
CA PHE A 140 6.33 6.95 -9.19
C PHE A 140 6.58 6.91 -10.71
N MET A 141 6.89 5.74 -11.27
CA MET A 141 7.09 5.61 -12.70
C MET A 141 5.84 5.99 -13.51
N GLY A 142 4.65 5.61 -13.02
CA GLY A 142 3.38 5.94 -13.67
C GLY A 142 3.07 7.44 -13.69
N TYR A 143 3.46 8.17 -12.65
CA TYR A 143 3.29 9.62 -12.59
C TYR A 143 4.19 10.37 -13.59
N VAL A 144 5.31 9.79 -13.97
CA VAL A 144 6.20 10.35 -14.99
C VAL A 144 5.60 10.28 -16.39
N LEU A 145 4.76 9.29 -16.69
CA LEU A 145 4.28 9.00 -18.05
C LEU A 145 3.48 10.12 -18.72
N PRO A 146 2.62 10.90 -18.02
CA PRO A 146 1.90 12.03 -18.64
C PRO A 146 2.83 13.11 -19.22
N TRP A 147 4.07 13.16 -18.79
CA TRP A 147 5.09 14.10 -19.25
C TRP A 147 4.68 15.57 -19.10
N GLY A 148 3.99 15.86 -17.99
CA GLY A 148 3.74 17.23 -17.54
C GLY A 148 4.90 17.79 -16.72
N GLN A 149 4.79 19.04 -16.27
CA GLN A 149 5.84 19.71 -15.48
C GLN A 149 6.19 18.93 -14.21
N MET A 150 5.21 18.47 -13.46
CA MET A 150 5.49 17.69 -12.25
C MET A 150 6.03 16.28 -12.55
N SER A 151 5.62 15.67 -13.67
CA SER A 151 6.16 14.40 -14.15
C SER A 151 7.66 14.51 -14.41
N PHE A 152 8.08 15.49 -15.20
CA PHE A 152 9.47 15.72 -15.60
C PHE A 152 10.36 16.11 -14.41
N TRP A 153 9.94 17.13 -13.66
CA TRP A 153 10.74 17.63 -12.54
C TRP A 153 10.73 16.67 -11.34
N GLY A 154 9.63 15.95 -11.10
CA GLY A 154 9.57 14.86 -10.13
C GLY A 154 10.54 13.73 -10.49
N ALA A 155 10.59 13.31 -11.77
CA ALA A 155 11.55 12.32 -12.24
C ALA A 155 13.00 12.82 -12.04
N THR A 156 13.29 14.06 -12.40
CA THR A 156 14.63 14.66 -12.27
C THR A 156 15.10 14.67 -10.81
N VAL A 157 14.23 15.14 -9.88
CA VAL A 157 14.59 15.23 -8.46
C VAL A 157 14.77 13.85 -7.83
N ILE A 158 13.82 12.95 -8.02
CA ILE A 158 13.83 11.64 -7.34
C ILE A 158 14.94 10.74 -7.88
N THR A 159 15.15 10.69 -9.20
CA THR A 159 16.23 9.86 -9.76
C THR A 159 17.61 10.42 -9.41
N ASN A 160 17.75 11.75 -9.33
CA ASN A 160 19.01 12.37 -8.90
C ASN A 160 19.36 12.06 -7.43
N LEU A 161 18.43 11.61 -6.59
CA LEU A 161 18.75 11.18 -5.22
C LEU A 161 19.76 10.03 -5.21
N PHE A 162 19.74 9.18 -6.21
CA PHE A 162 20.69 8.06 -6.31
C PHE A 162 22.15 8.51 -6.50
N SER A 163 22.40 9.75 -6.96
CA SER A 163 23.78 10.27 -7.03
C SER A 163 24.42 10.45 -5.65
N ALA A 164 23.65 10.40 -4.56
CA ALA A 164 24.17 10.39 -3.20
C ALA A 164 24.87 9.08 -2.83
N VAL A 165 24.65 7.98 -3.57
CA VAL A 165 25.28 6.69 -3.29
C VAL A 165 26.79 6.80 -3.59
N PRO A 166 27.66 6.53 -2.57
CA PRO A 166 29.10 6.62 -2.76
C PRO A 166 29.60 5.71 -3.90
N PHE A 167 30.57 6.16 -4.65
CA PHE A 167 31.27 5.47 -5.75
C PHE A 167 30.42 5.19 -7.00
N PHE A 168 29.16 4.78 -6.87
CA PHE A 168 28.32 4.32 -7.98
C PHE A 168 27.16 5.26 -8.31
N GLY A 169 26.94 6.30 -7.53
CA GLY A 169 25.73 7.13 -7.62
C GLY A 169 25.53 7.74 -9.00
N GLU A 170 26.56 8.37 -9.58
CA GLU A 170 26.49 8.95 -10.93
C GLU A 170 26.21 7.89 -12.01
N SER A 171 26.83 6.72 -11.88
CA SER A 171 26.59 5.60 -12.80
C SER A 171 25.14 5.10 -12.72
N ILE A 172 24.57 5.04 -11.52
CA ILE A 172 23.16 4.66 -11.30
C ILE A 172 22.25 5.70 -11.96
N VAL A 173 22.48 6.99 -11.74
CA VAL A 173 21.68 8.07 -12.34
C VAL A 173 21.75 8.03 -13.86
N THR A 174 22.96 7.94 -14.44
CA THR A 174 23.18 7.82 -15.89
C THR A 174 22.47 6.59 -16.46
N PHE A 175 22.51 5.46 -15.75
CA PHE A 175 21.79 4.26 -16.13
C PHE A 175 20.28 4.47 -16.09
N LEU A 176 19.73 5.09 -15.02
CA LEU A 176 18.29 5.35 -14.91
C LEU A 176 17.79 6.31 -15.98
N TRP A 177 18.54 7.37 -16.25
CA TRP A 177 18.18 8.35 -17.30
C TRP A 177 18.38 7.79 -18.71
N GLY A 178 19.35 6.90 -18.88
CA GLY A 178 19.77 6.43 -20.20
C GLY A 178 20.57 7.46 -21.00
N GLY A 179 21.16 8.41 -20.28
CA GLY A 179 21.90 9.56 -20.78
C GLY A 179 22.32 10.46 -19.62
N PHE A 180 22.58 11.71 -19.93
CA PHE A 180 23.06 12.70 -18.95
C PHE A 180 21.94 13.62 -18.40
N SER A 181 20.72 13.43 -18.88
CA SER A 181 19.53 14.16 -18.44
C SER A 181 18.29 13.26 -18.53
N VAL A 182 17.23 13.65 -17.83
CA VAL A 182 15.90 13.06 -18.01
C VAL A 182 15.40 13.41 -19.40
N ASP A 183 15.16 12.38 -20.24
CA ASP A 183 14.77 12.55 -21.64
C ASP A 183 14.06 11.27 -22.15
N ASN A 184 13.94 11.13 -23.45
CA ASN A 184 13.23 10.03 -24.10
C ASN A 184 13.65 8.62 -23.64
N PRO A 185 14.95 8.30 -23.44
CA PRO A 185 15.34 7.01 -22.89
C PRO A 185 14.78 6.76 -21.47
N THR A 186 14.71 7.80 -20.63
CA THR A 186 14.12 7.73 -19.29
C THR A 186 12.64 7.38 -19.38
N LEU A 187 11.90 8.11 -20.21
CA LEU A 187 10.46 7.90 -20.38
C LEU A 187 10.13 6.47 -20.87
N ASN A 188 10.90 5.97 -21.85
CA ASN A 188 10.71 4.62 -22.36
C ASN A 188 10.98 3.54 -21.31
N ARG A 189 12.03 3.69 -20.50
CA ARG A 189 12.35 2.77 -19.40
C ARG A 189 11.26 2.78 -18.35
N PHE A 190 10.78 3.97 -17.99
CA PHE A 190 9.74 4.11 -16.99
C PHE A 190 8.40 3.55 -17.48
N PHE A 191 8.06 3.73 -18.74
CA PHE A 191 6.89 3.09 -19.34
C PHE A 191 6.99 1.56 -19.28
N SER A 192 8.12 1.00 -19.71
CA SER A 192 8.33 -0.44 -19.73
C SER A 192 8.28 -1.06 -18.33
N LEU A 193 8.93 -0.41 -17.36
CA LEU A 193 8.93 -0.87 -15.97
C LEU A 193 7.57 -0.67 -15.29
N HIS A 194 6.91 0.47 -15.52
CA HIS A 194 5.56 0.71 -15.00
C HIS A 194 4.55 -0.33 -15.50
N TYR A 195 4.65 -0.71 -16.77
CA TYR A 195 3.78 -1.74 -17.35
C TYR A 195 4.06 -3.14 -16.76
N LEU A 196 5.33 -3.48 -16.51
CA LEU A 196 5.75 -4.78 -15.99
C LEU A 196 5.48 -4.94 -14.48
N MET A 197 5.73 -3.91 -13.68
CA MET A 197 5.70 -3.99 -12.20
C MET A 197 4.38 -4.46 -11.61
N PRO A 198 3.18 -4.07 -12.10
CA PRO A 198 1.91 -4.56 -11.56
C PRO A 198 1.77 -6.08 -11.63
N PHE A 199 2.35 -6.74 -12.65
CA PHE A 199 2.34 -8.21 -12.75
C PHE A 199 3.30 -8.85 -11.75
N LEU A 200 4.44 -8.21 -11.48
CA LEU A 200 5.33 -8.61 -10.40
C LEU A 200 4.64 -8.46 -9.04
N ILE A 201 3.95 -7.33 -8.81
CA ILE A 201 3.13 -7.12 -7.60
C ILE A 201 2.10 -8.24 -7.47
N ALA A 202 1.36 -8.58 -8.54
CA ALA A 202 0.37 -9.65 -8.52
C ALA A 202 1.00 -11.00 -8.12
N GLY A 203 2.19 -11.32 -8.63
CA GLY A 203 2.95 -12.50 -8.23
C GLY A 203 3.29 -12.53 -6.74
N VAL A 204 3.78 -11.41 -6.19
CA VAL A 204 4.08 -11.30 -4.75
C VAL A 204 2.80 -11.33 -3.91
N VAL A 205 1.68 -10.75 -4.39
CA VAL A 205 0.37 -10.84 -3.73
C VAL A 205 -0.10 -12.30 -3.62
N VAL A 206 0.11 -13.13 -4.64
CA VAL A 206 -0.20 -14.57 -4.55
C VAL A 206 0.61 -15.22 -3.41
N LEU A 207 1.91 -14.92 -3.28
CA LEU A 207 2.73 -15.44 -2.18
C LEU A 207 2.25 -14.90 -0.82
N HIS A 208 1.83 -13.63 -0.75
CA HIS A 208 1.27 -13.01 0.46
C HIS A 208 -0.03 -13.71 0.89
N ILE A 209 -0.92 -14.05 -0.04
CA ILE A 209 -2.15 -14.79 0.24
C ILE A 209 -1.84 -16.23 0.67
N ILE A 210 -0.89 -16.92 0.03
CA ILE A 210 -0.45 -18.27 0.44
C ILE A 210 0.08 -18.24 1.88
N ALA A 211 0.91 -17.26 2.22
CA ALA A 211 1.43 -17.09 3.58
C ALA A 211 0.30 -16.79 4.60
N LEU A 212 -0.73 -16.02 4.19
CA LEU A 212 -1.92 -15.77 5.01
C LEU A 212 -2.68 -17.07 5.29
N HIS A 213 -2.93 -17.88 4.28
CA HIS A 213 -3.71 -19.11 4.39
C HIS A 213 -2.99 -20.18 5.22
N ARG A 214 -1.66 -20.14 5.26
CA ARG A 214 -0.88 -21.11 6.06
C ARG A 214 -1.19 -21.05 7.55
N PHE A 215 -1.37 -19.85 8.11
CA PHE A 215 -1.57 -19.63 9.56
C PHE A 215 -2.94 -19.00 9.88
N GLY A 216 -3.73 -18.71 8.88
CA GLY A 216 -5.01 -18.02 9.03
C GLY A 216 -4.88 -16.55 9.41
N SER A 217 -6.01 -15.83 9.36
CA SER A 217 -6.07 -14.42 9.70
C SER A 217 -5.88 -14.17 11.20
N ASN A 218 -5.15 -13.11 11.55
CA ASN A 218 -5.25 -12.51 12.88
C ASN A 218 -6.66 -11.92 13.09
N ASN A 219 -6.97 -11.49 14.31
CA ASN A 219 -8.29 -10.95 14.65
C ASN A 219 -8.19 -9.79 15.67
N PRO A 220 -9.29 -9.05 15.94
CA PRO A 220 -9.26 -7.84 16.78
C PRO A 220 -8.77 -8.03 18.22
N ILE A 221 -8.84 -9.24 18.77
CA ILE A 221 -8.35 -9.53 20.12
C ILE A 221 -6.96 -10.20 20.12
N GLY A 222 -6.42 -10.54 18.94
CA GLY A 222 -5.07 -11.07 18.80
C GLY A 222 -4.86 -12.47 19.35
N ILE A 223 -5.93 -13.26 19.56
CA ILE A 223 -5.89 -14.62 20.09
C ILE A 223 -6.17 -15.59 18.94
N ASP A 224 -5.41 -16.67 18.87
CA ASP A 224 -5.65 -17.71 17.87
C ASP A 224 -6.93 -18.49 18.19
N ALA A 225 -7.67 -18.90 17.15
CA ALA A 225 -8.88 -19.69 17.31
C ALA A 225 -8.57 -21.04 18.01
N LYS A 226 -9.36 -21.37 19.01
CA LYS A 226 -9.18 -22.60 19.83
C LYS A 226 -9.95 -23.80 19.30
N GLY A 227 -10.87 -23.57 18.37
CA GLY A 227 -11.69 -24.62 17.77
C GLY A 227 -12.84 -24.07 16.94
N PRO A 228 -13.74 -24.95 16.45
CA PRO A 228 -14.86 -24.56 15.58
C PRO A 228 -15.77 -23.46 16.16
N GLN A 229 -15.89 -23.37 17.50
CA GLN A 229 -16.68 -22.34 18.17
C GLN A 229 -16.17 -20.92 17.95
N ASP A 230 -14.88 -20.77 17.58
CA ASP A 230 -14.21 -19.47 17.36
C ASP A 230 -14.20 -19.04 15.89
N THR A 231 -14.62 -19.91 14.98
CA THR A 231 -14.55 -19.70 13.54
C THR A 231 -15.92 -19.81 12.87
N ILE A 232 -16.02 -19.25 11.69
CA ILE A 232 -17.13 -19.46 10.74
C ILE A 232 -16.54 -19.66 9.35
N SER A 233 -17.32 -20.25 8.44
CA SER A 233 -16.94 -20.38 7.04
C SER A 233 -16.76 -19.00 6.39
N PHE A 234 -15.81 -18.86 5.49
CA PHE A 234 -15.62 -17.62 4.75
C PHE A 234 -16.89 -17.24 3.95
N HIS A 235 -17.44 -18.17 3.17
CA HIS A 235 -18.72 -17.96 2.49
C HIS A 235 -19.88 -18.60 3.29
N PRO A 236 -21.03 -17.91 3.44
CA PRO A 236 -21.39 -16.61 2.86
C PRO A 236 -21.01 -15.40 3.72
N TYR A 237 -20.58 -15.59 4.96
CA TYR A 237 -20.51 -14.51 5.97
C TYR A 237 -19.52 -13.40 5.56
N TYR A 238 -18.25 -13.74 5.31
CA TYR A 238 -17.25 -12.73 4.95
C TYR A 238 -17.33 -12.33 3.49
N THR A 239 -17.79 -13.22 2.60
CA THR A 239 -18.08 -12.85 1.21
C THR A 239 -19.10 -11.71 1.14
N LEU A 240 -20.22 -11.80 1.88
CA LEU A 240 -21.23 -10.73 1.92
C LEU A 240 -20.68 -9.45 2.55
N LYS A 241 -19.90 -9.58 3.61
CA LYS A 241 -19.25 -8.45 4.28
C LYS A 241 -18.24 -7.74 3.38
N ASP A 242 -17.46 -8.49 2.62
CA ASP A 242 -16.53 -7.95 1.62
C ASP A 242 -17.29 -7.25 0.48
N MET A 243 -18.41 -7.79 0.02
CA MET A 243 -19.25 -7.14 -1.00
C MET A 243 -19.77 -5.78 -0.54
N VAL A 244 -20.16 -5.63 0.73
CA VAL A 244 -20.54 -4.32 1.30
C VAL A 244 -19.36 -3.36 1.29
N GLY A 245 -18.17 -3.81 1.68
CA GLY A 245 -16.95 -3.00 1.64
C GLY A 245 -16.58 -2.59 0.20
N ILE A 246 -16.68 -3.51 -0.75
CA ILE A 246 -16.45 -3.27 -2.17
C ILE A 246 -17.45 -2.23 -2.72
N ALA A 247 -18.73 -2.38 -2.40
CA ALA A 247 -19.76 -1.44 -2.86
C ALA A 247 -19.51 -0.02 -2.32
N ALA A 248 -19.17 0.11 -1.04
CA ALA A 248 -18.84 1.39 -0.44
C ALA A 248 -17.56 2.00 -1.08
N PHE A 249 -16.54 1.20 -1.31
CA PHE A 249 -15.30 1.62 -1.98
C PHE A 249 -15.57 2.11 -3.40
N LEU A 250 -16.33 1.36 -4.21
CA LEU A 250 -16.66 1.73 -5.58
C LEU A 250 -17.54 2.99 -5.63
N LEU A 251 -18.45 3.16 -4.67
CA LEU A 251 -19.24 4.40 -4.56
C LEU A 251 -18.34 5.62 -4.29
N LEU A 252 -17.41 5.52 -3.34
CA LEU A 252 -16.47 6.61 -3.03
C LEU A 252 -15.54 6.90 -4.21
N LEU A 253 -15.05 5.87 -4.90
CA LEU A 253 -14.25 6.02 -6.10
C LEU A 253 -15.07 6.69 -7.23
N ALA A 254 -16.32 6.28 -7.42
CA ALA A 254 -17.22 6.93 -8.41
C ALA A 254 -17.44 8.41 -8.08
N ILE A 255 -17.67 8.75 -6.82
CA ILE A 255 -17.78 10.15 -6.38
C ILE A 255 -16.50 10.93 -6.73
N ALA A 256 -15.33 10.38 -6.46
CA ALA A 256 -14.07 11.02 -6.82
C ALA A 256 -13.96 11.21 -8.34
N VAL A 257 -14.18 10.16 -9.13
CA VAL A 257 -14.03 10.16 -10.59
C VAL A 257 -15.00 11.13 -11.28
N PHE A 258 -16.26 11.18 -10.84
CA PHE A 258 -17.29 11.97 -11.52
C PHE A 258 -17.43 13.40 -11.02
N PHE A 259 -17.11 13.68 -9.76
CA PHE A 259 -17.31 15.00 -9.16
C PHE A 259 -16.01 15.71 -8.76
N PHE A 260 -14.94 14.98 -8.46
CA PHE A 260 -13.68 15.54 -7.97
C PHE A 260 -12.44 14.90 -8.64
N PRO A 261 -12.43 14.69 -9.98
CA PRO A 261 -11.42 13.86 -10.64
C PRO A 261 -9.99 14.36 -10.46
N ASN A 262 -9.79 15.64 -10.25
CA ASN A 262 -8.48 16.29 -10.15
C ASN A 262 -8.06 16.65 -8.71
N ALA A 263 -8.91 16.37 -7.71
CA ALA A 263 -8.67 16.80 -6.33
C ALA A 263 -7.40 16.23 -5.69
N MET A 264 -6.96 15.06 -6.15
CA MET A 264 -5.75 14.39 -5.65
C MET A 264 -4.55 14.53 -6.60
N GLY A 265 -4.67 15.33 -7.66
CA GLY A 265 -3.60 15.63 -8.62
C GLY A 265 -2.97 16.99 -8.39
N HIS A 266 -1.88 17.29 -9.12
CA HIS A 266 -1.20 18.59 -9.09
C HIS A 266 -1.52 19.39 -10.34
N PRO A 267 -1.92 20.68 -10.24
CA PRO A 267 -2.29 21.51 -11.39
C PRO A 267 -1.19 21.64 -12.45
N ASP A 268 0.07 21.80 -12.02
CA ASP A 268 1.19 21.99 -12.94
C ASP A 268 1.45 20.75 -13.82
N ASN A 269 0.89 19.59 -13.48
CA ASN A 269 1.03 18.41 -14.32
C ASN A 269 0.08 18.39 -15.54
N TYR A 270 -0.77 19.41 -15.66
CA TYR A 270 -1.58 19.72 -16.86
C TYR A 270 -0.89 20.73 -17.81
N ILE A 271 0.36 21.10 -17.52
CA ILE A 271 1.23 21.92 -18.35
C ILE A 271 2.30 20.96 -18.94
N PRO A 272 2.54 20.99 -20.28
CA PRO A 272 3.58 20.18 -20.90
C PRO A 272 4.95 20.40 -20.25
N ALA A 273 5.75 19.35 -20.13
CA ALA A 273 7.08 19.42 -19.55
C ALA A 273 7.97 20.42 -20.30
N ASN A 274 8.64 21.29 -19.54
CA ASN A 274 9.61 22.24 -20.03
C ASN A 274 10.87 22.18 -19.16
N ALA A 275 11.94 21.62 -19.71
CA ALA A 275 13.23 21.49 -19.01
C ALA A 275 13.89 22.84 -18.68
N MET A 276 13.48 23.91 -19.35
CA MET A 276 14.04 25.27 -19.13
C MET A 276 13.26 26.09 -18.09
N GLN A 277 12.15 25.55 -17.58
CA GLN A 277 11.29 26.27 -16.63
C GLN A 277 10.98 25.39 -15.42
N THR A 278 11.72 25.60 -14.34
CA THR A 278 11.48 24.87 -13.07
C THR A 278 10.22 25.39 -12.41
N PRO A 279 9.27 24.51 -11.98
CA PRO A 279 8.15 24.92 -11.16
C PRO A 279 8.59 25.54 -9.82
N ALA A 280 7.81 26.48 -9.30
CA ALA A 280 8.13 27.15 -8.06
C ALA A 280 8.20 26.18 -6.85
N HIS A 281 7.40 25.12 -6.89
CA HIS A 281 7.36 24.12 -5.83
C HIS A 281 7.19 22.70 -6.41
N ILE A 282 8.23 21.89 -6.33
CA ILE A 282 8.19 20.49 -6.78
C ILE A 282 7.88 19.62 -5.58
N VAL A 283 6.71 18.98 -5.60
CA VAL A 283 6.27 18.02 -4.57
C VAL A 283 5.82 16.72 -5.22
N PRO A 284 6.09 15.56 -4.59
CA PRO A 284 5.53 14.29 -5.04
C PRO A 284 4.05 14.22 -4.67
N GLU A 285 3.38 13.18 -5.16
CA GLU A 285 2.01 12.88 -4.76
C GLU A 285 1.87 12.70 -3.25
N TRP A 286 0.67 13.01 -2.74
CA TRP A 286 0.37 13.08 -1.32
C TRP A 286 0.81 11.82 -0.53
N TYR A 287 0.75 10.65 -1.14
CA TYR A 287 1.11 9.39 -0.48
C TYR A 287 2.63 9.18 -0.32
N PHE A 288 3.45 9.98 -0.96
CA PHE A 288 4.91 10.01 -0.75
C PHE A 288 5.36 11.10 0.24
N LEU A 289 4.49 12.07 0.54
CA LEU A 289 4.85 13.24 1.35
C LEU A 289 5.45 12.90 2.73
N PRO A 290 4.98 11.86 3.47
CA PRO A 290 5.61 11.51 4.74
C PRO A 290 7.09 11.14 4.58
N PHE A 291 7.43 10.37 3.57
CA PHE A 291 8.81 9.97 3.26
C PHE A 291 9.62 11.14 2.71
N TYR A 292 9.00 12.02 1.95
CA TYR A 292 9.61 13.23 1.43
C TYR A 292 9.92 14.24 2.56
N ALA A 293 9.08 14.35 3.59
CA ALA A 293 9.38 15.13 4.79
C ALA A 293 10.62 14.58 5.51
N ILE A 294 10.72 13.27 5.69
CA ILE A 294 11.87 12.58 6.31
C ILE A 294 13.14 12.84 5.49
N LEU A 295 13.07 12.72 4.16
CA LEU A 295 14.19 13.02 3.25
C LEU A 295 14.74 14.43 3.47
N ARG A 296 13.86 15.43 3.56
CA ARG A 296 14.23 16.85 3.67
C ARG A 296 14.53 17.31 5.11
N ALA A 297 14.30 16.47 6.12
CA ALA A 297 14.59 16.78 7.51
C ALA A 297 16.11 17.00 7.77
N VAL A 298 16.96 16.39 6.95
CA VAL A 298 18.42 16.47 7.06
C VAL A 298 18.97 17.23 5.85
N PRO A 299 19.89 18.20 6.07
CA PRO A 299 20.45 19.00 4.95
C PRO A 299 21.42 18.22 4.06
N ASP A 300 22.04 17.15 4.59
CA ASP A 300 22.92 16.28 3.82
C ASP A 300 22.11 15.33 2.94
N LYS A 301 22.43 15.28 1.64
CA LYS A 301 21.72 14.49 0.63
C LYS A 301 21.75 12.99 0.94
N LEU A 302 22.94 12.46 1.27
CA LEU A 302 23.09 11.04 1.60
C LEU A 302 22.33 10.68 2.88
N GLY A 303 22.46 11.50 3.92
CA GLY A 303 21.74 11.32 5.18
C GLY A 303 20.22 11.32 4.98
N GLY A 304 19.68 12.25 4.19
CA GLY A 304 18.26 12.30 3.85
C GLY A 304 17.79 11.05 3.11
N VAL A 305 18.55 10.61 2.11
CA VAL A 305 18.24 9.38 1.35
C VAL A 305 18.27 8.14 2.24
N LEU A 306 19.27 8.01 3.09
CA LEU A 306 19.38 6.90 4.04
C LEU A 306 18.19 6.89 5.02
N LEU A 307 17.81 8.04 5.56
CA LEU A 307 16.64 8.14 6.46
C LEU A 307 15.34 7.76 5.74
N MET A 308 15.11 8.27 4.54
CA MET A 308 13.92 7.96 3.75
C MET A 308 13.78 6.45 3.50
N PHE A 309 14.85 5.78 3.06
CA PHE A 309 14.81 4.33 2.87
C PHE A 309 14.71 3.57 4.20
N SER A 310 15.40 4.04 5.24
CA SER A 310 15.33 3.42 6.57
C SER A 310 13.92 3.50 7.17
N ALA A 311 13.14 4.53 6.85
CA ALA A 311 11.75 4.65 7.30
C ALA A 311 10.86 3.52 6.77
N ILE A 312 11.17 2.99 5.59
CA ILE A 312 10.46 1.82 5.04
C ILE A 312 11.11 0.53 5.55
N LEU A 313 12.44 0.46 5.58
CA LEU A 313 13.17 -0.73 6.01
C LEU A 313 12.93 -1.10 7.47
N VAL A 314 12.66 -0.13 8.35
CA VAL A 314 12.31 -0.41 9.74
C VAL A 314 11.04 -1.27 9.86
N LEU A 315 10.13 -1.17 8.89
CA LEU A 315 8.93 -2.02 8.85
C LEU A 315 9.27 -3.50 8.58
N PHE A 316 10.36 -3.80 7.87
CA PHE A 316 10.82 -5.18 7.69
C PHE A 316 11.24 -5.83 8.99
N VAL A 317 11.94 -5.10 9.85
CA VAL A 317 12.47 -5.61 11.12
C VAL A 317 11.50 -5.48 12.28
N LEU A 318 10.35 -4.85 12.05
CA LEU A 318 9.31 -4.63 13.05
C LEU A 318 8.90 -5.89 13.84
N PRO A 319 8.74 -7.10 13.24
CA PRO A 319 8.39 -8.32 13.98
C PRO A 319 9.36 -8.64 15.12
N TRP A 320 10.62 -8.27 14.99
CA TRP A 320 11.68 -8.51 15.98
C TRP A 320 11.89 -7.34 16.95
N LEU A 321 11.40 -6.14 16.61
CA LEU A 321 11.43 -4.97 17.49
C LEU A 321 10.34 -5.04 18.57
N ASP A 322 9.13 -5.49 18.23
CA ASP A 322 8.04 -5.65 19.17
C ASP A 322 7.93 -7.10 19.69
N ARG A 323 8.64 -7.38 20.77
CA ARG A 323 8.73 -8.73 21.41
C ARG A 323 7.59 -9.03 22.37
N SER A 324 6.64 -8.11 22.61
CA SER A 324 5.49 -8.40 23.47
C SER A 324 4.72 -9.62 22.99
N PRO A 325 4.38 -10.59 23.85
CA PRO A 325 3.57 -11.74 23.48
C PRO A 325 2.12 -11.36 23.15
N VAL A 326 1.67 -10.21 23.62
CA VAL A 326 0.32 -9.69 23.38
C VAL A 326 0.28 -8.95 22.04
N ARG A 327 -0.58 -9.40 21.11
CA ARG A 327 -0.66 -8.85 19.76
C ARG A 327 -1.45 -7.54 19.70
N SER A 328 -2.69 -7.57 20.18
CA SER A 328 -3.64 -6.46 19.98
C SER A 328 -3.43 -5.29 20.94
N ALA A 329 -3.41 -4.07 20.41
CA ALA A 329 -3.39 -2.81 21.18
C ALA A 329 -4.55 -2.68 22.19
N ARG A 330 -5.63 -3.44 22.02
CA ARG A 330 -6.75 -3.46 23.00
C ARG A 330 -6.30 -3.85 24.42
N PHE A 331 -5.29 -4.69 24.51
CA PHE A 331 -4.75 -5.21 25.76
C PHE A 331 -3.42 -4.61 26.15
N ARG A 332 -2.93 -3.62 25.37
CA ARG A 332 -1.66 -2.92 25.53
C ARG A 332 -1.92 -1.41 25.68
N PRO A 333 -2.18 -0.92 26.90
CA PRO A 333 -2.64 0.46 27.12
C PRO A 333 -1.64 1.52 26.65
N LEU A 334 -0.35 1.35 26.99
CA LEU A 334 0.70 2.29 26.59
C LEU A 334 0.98 2.19 25.08
N PHE A 335 1.13 0.97 24.56
CA PHE A 335 1.30 0.77 23.12
C PHE A 335 0.17 1.44 22.32
N ARG A 336 -1.09 1.37 22.81
CA ARG A 336 -2.22 2.02 22.14
C ARG A 336 -2.06 3.54 22.06
N ILE A 337 -1.54 4.18 23.12
CA ILE A 337 -1.27 5.63 23.11
C ILE A 337 -0.18 5.95 22.08
N PHE A 338 0.95 5.25 22.14
CA PHE A 338 2.06 5.47 21.21
C PHE A 338 1.72 5.13 19.77
N PHE A 339 0.83 4.15 19.53
CA PHE A 339 0.28 3.87 18.20
C PHE A 339 -0.48 5.09 17.63
N TRP A 340 -1.34 5.71 18.42
CA TRP A 340 -2.07 6.90 17.97
C TRP A 340 -1.15 8.11 17.76
N LEU A 341 -0.12 8.25 18.58
CA LEU A 341 0.91 9.27 18.37
C LEU A 341 1.68 9.02 17.07
N LEU A 342 2.01 7.77 16.73
CA LEU A 342 2.60 7.42 15.43
C LEU A 342 1.65 7.73 14.26
N PHE A 343 0.36 7.45 14.42
CA PHE A 343 -0.64 7.77 13.40
C PHE A 343 -0.73 9.28 13.14
N ILE A 344 -0.76 10.08 14.20
CA ILE A 344 -0.76 11.55 14.12
C ILE A 344 0.54 12.05 13.49
N ASP A 345 1.67 11.46 13.87
CA ASP A 345 2.99 11.79 13.31
C ASP A 345 3.06 11.52 11.80
N GLY A 346 2.50 10.40 11.33
CA GLY A 346 2.39 10.11 9.89
C GLY A 346 1.59 11.17 9.13
N ILE A 347 0.49 11.67 9.71
CA ILE A 347 -0.29 12.77 9.12
C ILE A 347 0.51 14.07 9.16
N ALA A 348 1.20 14.37 10.26
CA ALA A 348 2.04 15.55 10.39
C ALA A 348 3.19 15.54 9.38
N LEU A 349 3.88 14.40 9.21
CA LEU A 349 4.91 14.22 8.18
C LEU A 349 4.33 14.45 6.77
N GLY A 350 3.12 13.95 6.49
CA GLY A 350 2.42 14.20 5.24
C GLY A 350 2.21 15.70 4.99
N TYR A 351 1.68 16.41 5.97
CA TYR A 351 1.51 17.86 5.89
C TYR A 351 2.85 18.60 5.69
N LEU A 352 3.85 18.27 6.51
CA LEU A 352 5.18 18.89 6.44
C LEU A 352 5.90 18.59 5.12
N GLY A 353 5.65 17.44 4.52
CA GLY A 353 6.14 17.08 3.19
C GLY A 353 5.58 17.98 2.07
N ALA A 354 4.35 18.48 2.23
CA ALA A 354 3.73 19.41 1.30
C ALA A 354 4.20 20.87 1.48
N MET A 355 4.75 21.21 2.65
CA MET A 355 5.19 22.58 2.95
C MET A 355 6.59 22.88 2.40
N PRO A 356 6.96 24.15 2.16
CA PRO A 356 8.33 24.54 1.83
C PRO A 356 9.33 24.06 2.90
N ALA A 357 10.54 23.67 2.48
CA ALA A 357 11.60 23.23 3.40
C ALA A 357 12.32 24.43 4.03
N GLU A 358 11.59 25.30 4.73
CA GLU A 358 12.09 26.57 5.29
C GLU A 358 11.57 26.80 6.70
N GLY A 359 12.30 27.60 7.46
CA GLY A 359 11.89 28.12 8.77
C GLY A 359 11.41 27.04 9.72
N ILE A 360 10.20 27.23 10.25
CA ILE A 360 9.60 26.34 11.26
C ILE A 360 9.29 24.94 10.72
N TYR A 361 8.98 24.82 9.43
CA TYR A 361 8.65 23.52 8.83
C TYR A 361 9.82 22.54 8.84
N VAL A 362 11.06 23.03 8.68
CA VAL A 362 12.26 22.19 8.80
C VAL A 362 12.43 21.67 10.24
N VAL A 363 12.22 22.53 11.23
CA VAL A 363 12.32 22.14 12.65
C VAL A 363 11.27 21.08 12.99
N LEU A 364 10.03 21.32 12.60
CA LEU A 364 8.93 20.38 12.84
C LEU A 364 9.16 19.05 12.10
N SER A 365 9.67 19.08 10.86
CA SER A 365 10.02 17.86 10.11
C SER A 365 11.10 17.05 10.82
N ARG A 366 12.11 17.70 11.41
CA ARG A 366 13.14 17.02 12.21
C ARG A 366 12.58 16.37 13.45
N ILE A 367 11.69 17.06 14.17
CA ILE A 367 11.04 16.53 15.37
C ILE A 367 10.18 15.31 15.01
N ALA A 368 9.35 15.43 14.00
CA ALA A 368 8.49 14.34 13.52
C ALA A 368 9.32 13.15 13.02
N THR A 369 10.38 13.39 12.23
CA THR A 369 11.30 12.34 11.78
C THR A 369 11.98 11.64 12.97
N ALA A 370 12.46 12.39 13.96
CA ALA A 370 13.06 11.83 15.17
C ALA A 370 12.04 10.99 15.95
N TRP A 371 10.78 11.47 16.06
CA TRP A 371 9.69 10.73 16.70
C TRP A 371 9.38 9.43 15.98
N TYR A 372 9.31 9.43 14.65
CA TYR A 372 9.10 8.23 13.83
C TYR A 372 10.11 7.13 14.16
N PHE A 373 11.41 7.45 14.12
CA PHE A 373 12.45 6.46 14.41
C PHE A 373 12.50 6.08 15.90
N LEU A 374 12.29 7.04 16.80
CA LEU A 374 12.22 6.79 18.24
C LEU A 374 11.09 5.80 18.56
N HIS A 375 9.94 5.94 17.90
CA HIS A 375 8.81 5.02 18.09
C HIS A 375 9.21 3.57 17.78
N PHE A 376 9.81 3.30 16.63
CA PHE A 376 10.13 1.94 16.23
C PHE A 376 11.36 1.36 16.91
N LEU A 377 12.41 2.17 17.07
CA LEU A 377 13.72 1.68 17.52
C LEU A 377 13.92 1.72 19.04
N VAL A 378 13.16 2.53 19.75
CA VAL A 378 13.30 2.71 21.20
C VAL A 378 12.01 2.40 21.93
N ILE A 379 10.92 3.13 21.64
CA ILE A 379 9.67 3.02 22.40
C ILE A 379 9.07 1.62 22.27
N LEU A 380 8.99 1.10 21.07
CA LEU A 380 8.37 -0.21 20.83
C LEU A 380 9.12 -1.38 21.50
N PRO A 381 10.46 -1.49 21.41
CA PRO A 381 11.23 -2.45 22.20
C PRO A 381 11.07 -2.27 23.72
N MET A 382 11.08 -1.03 24.21
CA MET A 382 10.89 -0.75 25.65
C MET A 382 9.50 -1.19 26.12
N LEU A 383 8.44 -0.87 25.40
CA LEU A 383 7.08 -1.31 25.71
C LEU A 383 6.95 -2.82 25.74
N SER A 384 7.72 -3.52 24.90
CA SER A 384 7.73 -4.98 24.89
C SER A 384 8.20 -5.61 26.21
N VAL A 385 8.98 -4.86 26.99
CA VAL A 385 9.57 -5.32 28.28
C VAL A 385 8.82 -4.76 29.47
N PHE A 386 8.48 -3.46 29.44
CA PHE A 386 8.00 -2.74 30.62
C PHE A 386 6.48 -2.53 30.68
N GLU A 387 5.76 -2.78 29.57
CA GLU A 387 4.33 -2.53 29.55
C GLU A 387 3.53 -3.59 30.33
N THR A 388 2.70 -3.16 31.28
CA THR A 388 1.71 -4.03 31.90
C THR A 388 0.52 -4.20 30.99
N THR A 389 0.30 -5.43 30.52
CA THR A 389 -0.81 -5.76 29.62
C THR A 389 -2.08 -6.12 30.41
N LYS A 390 -3.24 -5.90 29.78
CA LYS A 390 -4.53 -6.36 30.33
C LYS A 390 -4.68 -7.87 30.16
N PRO A 391 -5.47 -8.53 31.02
CA PRO A 391 -5.78 -9.96 30.88
C PRO A 391 -6.38 -10.26 29.50
N LEU A 392 -5.92 -11.35 28.88
CA LEU A 392 -6.46 -11.82 27.61
C LEU A 392 -7.64 -12.76 27.87
N PRO A 393 -8.71 -12.70 27.03
CA PRO A 393 -9.75 -13.73 27.04
C PRO A 393 -9.17 -15.10 26.72
N LYS A 394 -9.78 -16.16 27.23
CA LYS A 394 -9.33 -17.55 26.98
C LYS A 394 -9.60 -18.01 25.54
N SER A 395 -10.64 -17.46 24.89
CA SER A 395 -11.02 -17.76 23.51
C SER A 395 -11.70 -16.55 22.84
N ILE A 396 -11.88 -16.61 21.52
CA ILE A 396 -12.63 -15.58 20.76
C ILE A 396 -14.09 -15.51 21.21
N SER A 397 -14.64 -16.63 21.66
CA SER A 397 -16.05 -16.76 22.09
C SER A 397 -16.31 -16.30 23.52
N GLU A 398 -15.30 -16.28 24.39
CA GLU A 398 -15.46 -15.99 25.81
C GLU A 398 -16.14 -14.65 26.12
N PRO A 399 -15.82 -13.52 25.47
CA PRO A 399 -16.50 -12.25 25.74
C PRO A 399 -18.02 -12.30 25.52
N VAL A 400 -18.48 -13.05 24.51
CA VAL A 400 -19.90 -13.19 24.19
C VAL A 400 -20.60 -14.06 25.22
N LEU A 401 -19.96 -15.17 25.60
CA LEU A 401 -20.52 -16.09 26.62
C LEU A 401 -20.58 -15.46 28.01
N ALA A 402 -19.61 -14.64 28.37
CA ALA A 402 -19.60 -13.90 29.64
C ALA A 402 -20.73 -12.88 29.70
N THR A 403 -21.02 -12.18 28.60
CA THR A 403 -22.13 -11.22 28.51
C THR A 403 -23.50 -11.94 28.63
N ALA A 404 -23.64 -13.08 27.97
CA ALA A 404 -24.89 -13.88 28.06
C ALA A 404 -25.17 -14.44 29.47
N LYS A 405 -24.12 -14.81 30.21
CA LYS A 405 -24.24 -15.27 31.61
C LYS A 405 -24.54 -14.14 32.60
N GLY A 406 -24.15 -12.91 32.29
CA GLY A 406 -24.46 -11.73 33.13
C GLY A 406 -25.82 -11.10 32.86
N ALA A 407 -26.51 -11.53 31.79
CA ALA A 407 -27.84 -11.09 31.40
C ALA A 407 -28.98 -12.09 31.82
N ALA A 408 -28.60 -13.23 32.36
CA ALA A 408 -29.49 -14.23 32.97
C ALA A 408 -29.44 -14.18 34.50
#